data_0ef2881cc3d8750ce4bc4cd229c20f0c
#
_entry.id   0ef2881cc3d8750ce4bc4cd229c20f0c
#
_cell.length_a   1.000
_cell.length_b   1.000
_cell.length_c   1.000
_cell.angle_alpha   90.00
_cell.angle_beta   90.00
_cell.angle_gamma   90.00
#
_symmetry.space_group_name_H-M   'P 1'
#
loop_
_entity.id
_entity.type
_entity.pdbx_description
1 polymer ?
#
loop_
_entity_poly.entity_id
_entity_poly.type
_entity_poly.pdbx_seq_one_letter_code
_entity_poly.pdbx_strand_id
1 'polypeptide(L)'
;PPELLSRALAVKSGGSANYFASFAIHRYVTGHLDGHIEEINDIQRAKRDSMLAGLGENFGDKAEWSSPEGGLFLWLKMQEEADLLSIRDDVLESHDVGYLPGPNFAPDGVSGRNCARLCFGYNTPDEIYDGIAALAQAFEQQGLL
;
A
#
# COMPACT_ATOMS: atom_id res chain seq x y z
N PRO A 1 14.30 -11.20 22.78
CA PRO A 1 14.70 -12.13 23.82
C PRO A 1 15.41 -13.34 23.21
N PRO A 2 16.47 -13.88 23.85
CA PRO A 2 17.26 -15.01 23.33
C PRO A 2 16.42 -16.26 23.03
N GLU A 3 15.41 -16.51 23.84
CA GLU A 3 14.47 -17.64 23.63
C GLU A 3 13.65 -17.52 22.34
N LEU A 4 13.20 -16.32 22.00
CA LEU A 4 12.47 -16.08 20.74
C LEU A 4 13.40 -16.26 19.55
N LEU A 5 14.63 -15.78 19.63
CA LEU A 5 15.65 -15.96 18.61
C LEU A 5 15.97 -17.46 18.39
N SER A 6 16.15 -18.23 19.47
CA SER A 6 16.37 -19.67 19.40
C SER A 6 15.24 -20.41 18.69
N ARG A 7 13.99 -20.06 19.01
CA ARG A 7 12.81 -20.66 18.35
C ARG A 7 12.73 -20.28 16.88
N ALA A 8 12.98 -19.01 16.54
CA ALA A 8 12.99 -18.54 15.16
C ALA A 8 14.08 -19.23 14.34
N LEU A 9 15.28 -19.42 14.90
CA LEU A 9 16.38 -20.13 14.24
C LEU A 9 16.09 -21.62 14.06
N ALA A 10 15.38 -22.25 14.99
CA ALA A 10 15.02 -23.67 14.91
C ALA A 10 14.04 -23.98 13.76
N VAL A 11 13.17 -23.02 13.37
CA VAL A 11 12.21 -23.20 12.27
C VAL A 11 12.68 -22.56 10.96
N LYS A 12 13.82 -21.88 10.97
CA LYS A 12 14.39 -21.28 9.76
C LYS A 12 14.97 -22.35 8.86
N SER A 13 14.29 -22.62 7.76
CA SER A 13 14.69 -23.62 6.75
C SER A 13 15.54 -23.04 5.61
N GLY A 14 15.83 -21.76 5.62
CA GLY A 14 16.59 -21.08 4.58
C GLY A 14 18.08 -21.00 4.90
N GLY A 15 18.90 -21.22 3.89
CA GLY A 15 20.36 -21.07 3.98
C GLY A 15 20.79 -19.60 3.99
N SER A 16 21.82 -19.27 3.24
CA SER A 16 22.38 -17.93 3.11
C SER A 16 21.64 -17.14 2.02
N ALA A 17 21.88 -15.81 2.00
CA ALA A 17 21.45 -14.94 0.93
C ALA A 17 22.07 -15.37 -0.43
N ASN A 18 21.42 -14.98 -1.52
CA ASN A 18 21.96 -15.19 -2.85
C ASN A 18 23.28 -14.42 -3.00
N TYR A 19 24.39 -15.17 -3.10
CA TYR A 19 25.73 -14.59 -3.11
C TYR A 19 25.97 -13.68 -4.33
N PHE A 20 25.50 -14.08 -5.49
CA PHE A 20 25.61 -13.30 -6.72
C PHE A 20 24.86 -11.97 -6.63
N ALA A 21 23.61 -12.01 -6.18
CA ALA A 21 22.82 -10.81 -5.99
C ALA A 21 23.44 -9.88 -4.93
N SER A 22 23.92 -10.44 -3.82
CA SER A 22 24.59 -9.67 -2.76
C SER A 22 25.85 -8.99 -3.27
N PHE A 23 26.64 -9.66 -4.09
CA PHE A 23 27.84 -9.08 -4.69
C PHE A 23 27.52 -7.97 -5.69
N ALA A 24 26.51 -8.16 -6.55
CA ALA A 24 26.07 -7.15 -7.50
C ALA A 24 25.54 -5.89 -6.78
N ILE A 25 24.70 -6.08 -5.75
CA ILE A 25 24.21 -4.99 -4.91
C ILE A 25 25.37 -4.26 -4.22
N HIS A 26 26.29 -4.99 -3.58
CA HIS A 26 27.45 -4.38 -2.94
C HIS A 26 28.25 -3.51 -3.91
N ARG A 27 28.51 -4.02 -5.12
CA ARG A 27 29.25 -3.27 -6.11
C ARG A 27 28.52 -2.01 -6.60
N TYR A 28 27.20 -2.07 -6.72
CA TYR A 28 26.39 -0.91 -7.10
C TYR A 28 26.32 0.13 -5.99
N VAL A 29 25.95 -0.27 -4.77
CA VAL A 29 25.76 0.66 -3.64
C VAL A 29 27.06 1.32 -3.19
N THR A 30 28.22 0.68 -3.45
CA THR A 30 29.51 1.30 -3.19
C THR A 30 29.73 2.47 -4.13
N GLY A 31 29.47 3.67 -3.65
CA GLY A 31 29.59 4.95 -4.38
C GLY A 31 28.30 5.47 -5.05
N HIS A 32 27.18 4.74 -5.00
CA HIS A 32 25.91 5.20 -5.58
C HIS A 32 24.73 5.23 -4.59
N LEU A 33 24.94 4.76 -3.35
CA LEU A 33 23.83 4.54 -2.40
C LEU A 33 23.06 5.82 -2.11
N ASP A 34 23.73 6.89 -1.74
CA ASP A 34 23.08 8.12 -1.29
C ASP A 34 22.27 8.76 -2.43
N GLY A 35 22.87 8.90 -3.62
CA GLY A 35 22.16 9.44 -4.78
C GLY A 35 20.97 8.56 -5.22
N HIS A 36 21.10 7.24 -5.11
CA HIS A 36 20.02 6.31 -5.43
C HIS A 36 18.85 6.42 -4.41
N ILE A 37 19.18 6.60 -3.13
CA ILE A 37 18.16 6.83 -2.08
C ILE A 37 17.40 8.14 -2.35
N GLU A 38 18.10 9.22 -2.66
CA GLU A 38 17.49 10.51 -2.98
C GLU A 38 16.54 10.38 -4.18
N GLU A 39 16.98 9.78 -5.28
CA GLU A 39 16.18 9.56 -6.48
C GLU A 39 14.91 8.75 -6.20
N ILE A 40 15.02 7.62 -5.48
CA ILE A 40 13.86 6.79 -5.12
C ILE A 40 12.91 7.55 -4.21
N ASN A 41 13.42 8.29 -3.22
CA ASN A 41 12.59 9.06 -2.31
C ASN A 41 11.82 10.15 -3.03
N ASP A 42 12.40 10.82 -4.01
CA ASP A 42 11.71 11.84 -4.79
C ASP A 42 10.59 11.25 -5.65
N ILE A 43 10.87 10.11 -6.31
CA ILE A 43 9.86 9.37 -7.07
C ILE A 43 8.70 8.92 -6.16
N GLN A 44 8.99 8.32 -5.02
CA GLN A 44 7.96 7.83 -4.12
C GLN A 44 7.17 8.96 -3.45
N ARG A 45 7.81 10.08 -3.16
CA ARG A 45 7.15 11.29 -2.64
C ARG A 45 6.13 11.83 -3.64
N ALA A 46 6.50 11.96 -4.91
CA ALA A 46 5.59 12.42 -5.95
C ALA A 46 4.37 11.49 -6.09
N LYS A 47 4.56 10.17 -6.04
CA LYS A 47 3.48 9.17 -6.09
C LYS A 47 2.56 9.25 -4.87
N ARG A 48 3.13 9.35 -3.67
CA ARG A 48 2.37 9.54 -2.42
C ARG A 48 1.53 10.81 -2.47
N ASP A 49 2.13 11.91 -2.85
CA ASP A 49 1.48 13.22 -2.89
C ASP A 49 0.32 13.24 -3.89
N SER A 50 0.48 12.58 -5.02
CA SER A 50 -0.59 12.38 -6.02
C SER A 50 -1.77 11.58 -5.45
N MET A 51 -1.49 10.48 -4.72
CA MET A 51 -2.54 9.72 -4.04
C MET A 51 -3.28 10.54 -2.98
N LEU A 52 -2.55 11.30 -2.15
CA LEU A 52 -3.14 12.15 -1.13
C LEU A 52 -3.99 13.27 -1.74
N ALA A 53 -3.55 13.87 -2.84
CA ALA A 53 -4.32 14.87 -3.57
C ALA A 53 -5.62 14.29 -4.14
N GLY A 54 -5.54 13.12 -4.80
CA GLY A 54 -6.70 12.41 -5.33
C GLY A 54 -7.71 12.04 -4.24
N LEU A 55 -7.25 11.57 -3.08
CA LEU A 55 -8.11 11.28 -1.93
C LEU A 55 -8.79 12.53 -1.39
N GLY A 56 -8.04 13.63 -1.21
CA GLY A 56 -8.60 14.90 -0.75
C GLY A 56 -9.68 15.45 -1.65
N GLU A 57 -9.50 15.34 -2.97
CA GLU A 57 -10.46 15.85 -3.95
C GLU A 57 -11.72 14.98 -4.09
N ASN A 58 -11.55 13.65 -4.08
CA ASN A 58 -12.66 12.75 -4.43
C ASN A 58 -13.38 12.17 -3.20
N PHE A 59 -12.73 12.07 -2.03
CA PHE A 59 -13.34 11.50 -0.81
C PHE A 59 -13.72 12.58 0.22
N GLY A 60 -12.99 13.69 0.27
CA GLY A 60 -13.30 14.81 1.16
C GLY A 60 -13.39 14.39 2.63
N ASP A 61 -14.52 14.70 3.27
CA ASP A 61 -14.83 14.37 4.67
C ASP A 61 -15.54 13.02 4.86
N LYS A 62 -15.77 12.28 3.77
CA LYS A 62 -16.46 10.99 3.81
C LYS A 62 -15.54 9.81 4.14
N ALA A 63 -14.23 10.03 4.18
CA ALA A 63 -13.25 9.02 4.53
C ALA A 63 -12.09 9.62 5.34
N GLU A 64 -11.42 8.78 6.10
CA GLU A 64 -10.18 9.09 6.80
C GLU A 64 -9.03 8.31 6.13
N TRP A 65 -7.84 8.89 6.09
CA TRP A 65 -6.66 8.17 5.60
C TRP A 65 -5.38 8.56 6.32
N SER A 66 -4.42 7.64 6.33
CA SER A 66 -3.09 7.93 6.85
C SER A 66 -2.29 8.82 5.89
N SER A 67 -1.44 9.67 6.43
CA SER A 67 -0.49 10.48 5.66
C SER A 67 0.95 10.01 5.97
N PRO A 68 1.44 8.96 5.29
CA PRO A 68 2.73 8.36 5.62
C PRO A 68 3.89 9.24 5.15
N GLU A 69 4.94 9.33 5.96
CA GLU A 69 6.20 9.99 5.59
C GLU A 69 7.15 9.08 4.80
N GLY A 70 6.82 7.80 4.69
CA GLY A 70 7.61 6.81 3.96
C GLY A 70 6.83 5.52 3.70
N GLY A 71 7.50 4.54 3.11
CA GLY A 71 6.88 3.29 2.69
C GLY A 71 6.18 3.42 1.34
N LEU A 72 5.27 2.47 1.05
CA LEU A 72 4.59 2.34 -0.25
C LEU A 72 3.06 2.25 -0.11
N PHE A 73 2.54 2.35 1.11
CA PHE A 73 1.15 2.07 1.41
C PHE A 73 0.51 3.19 2.20
N LEU A 74 -0.78 3.36 1.96
CA LEU A 74 -1.67 4.25 2.68
C LEU A 74 -2.85 3.43 3.19
N TRP A 75 -3.37 3.78 4.36
CA TRP A 75 -4.55 3.17 4.95
C TRP A 75 -5.74 4.09 4.77
N LEU A 76 -6.76 3.61 4.08
CA LEU A 76 -8.05 4.27 3.91
C LEU A 76 -9.06 3.67 4.88
N LYS A 77 -9.88 4.51 5.51
CA LYS A 77 -10.98 4.11 6.38
C LYS A 77 -12.26 4.84 5.97
N MET A 78 -13.25 4.08 5.59
CA MET A 78 -14.60 4.55 5.27
C MET A 78 -15.49 4.59 6.53
N GLN A 79 -16.75 5.01 6.40
CA GLN A 79 -17.77 4.94 7.44
C GLN A 79 -17.90 3.51 7.99
N GLU A 80 -18.36 3.36 9.25
CA GLU A 80 -18.37 2.06 9.93
C GLU A 80 -19.22 1.00 9.23
N GLU A 81 -20.27 1.40 8.54
CA GLU A 81 -21.20 0.53 7.83
C GLU A 81 -20.64 0.00 6.49
N ALA A 82 -19.57 0.57 5.99
CA ALA A 82 -18.96 0.16 4.73
C ALA A 82 -18.33 -1.24 4.83
N ASP A 83 -18.56 -2.06 3.81
CA ASP A 83 -17.95 -3.39 3.70
C ASP A 83 -17.11 -3.48 2.43
N LEU A 84 -15.87 -3.01 2.52
CA LEU A 84 -14.91 -2.98 1.42
C LEU A 84 -14.42 -4.38 1.01
N LEU A 85 -14.60 -5.38 1.89
CA LEU A 85 -14.29 -6.76 1.52
C LEU A 85 -15.33 -7.32 0.53
N SER A 86 -16.61 -7.04 0.75
CA SER A 86 -17.68 -7.59 -0.09
C SER A 86 -17.73 -7.03 -1.50
N ILE A 87 -17.33 -5.76 -1.68
CA ILE A 87 -17.38 -5.07 -2.98
C ILE A 87 -16.07 -5.09 -3.77
N ARG A 88 -15.00 -5.67 -3.21
CA ARG A 88 -13.65 -5.62 -3.79
C ARG A 88 -13.60 -6.12 -5.23
N ASP A 89 -14.21 -7.25 -5.49
CA ASP A 89 -14.14 -7.90 -6.80
C ASP A 89 -14.96 -7.14 -7.82
N ASP A 90 -16.15 -6.61 -7.45
CA ASP A 90 -16.96 -5.74 -8.30
C ASP A 90 -16.22 -4.44 -8.68
N VAL A 91 -15.52 -3.84 -7.73
CA VAL A 91 -14.72 -2.63 -7.97
C VAL A 91 -13.59 -2.92 -8.96
N LEU A 92 -12.89 -4.03 -8.76
CA LEU A 92 -11.80 -4.43 -9.66
C LEU A 92 -12.31 -4.72 -11.07
N GLU A 93 -13.41 -5.47 -11.21
CA GLU A 93 -13.94 -5.84 -12.52
C GLU A 93 -14.57 -4.67 -13.30
N SER A 94 -15.20 -3.73 -12.58
CA SER A 94 -15.93 -2.63 -13.22
C SER A 94 -15.09 -1.37 -13.46
N HIS A 95 -14.03 -1.15 -12.65
CA HIS A 95 -13.26 0.10 -12.68
C HIS A 95 -11.74 -0.11 -12.83
N ASP A 96 -11.28 -1.37 -12.94
CA ASP A 96 -9.86 -1.75 -13.05
C ASP A 96 -8.98 -1.17 -11.92
N VAL A 97 -9.58 -1.01 -10.72
CA VAL A 97 -8.90 -0.50 -9.52
C VAL A 97 -8.95 -1.54 -8.41
N GLY A 98 -7.76 -1.89 -7.89
CA GLY A 98 -7.62 -2.88 -6.84
C GLY A 98 -7.14 -2.29 -5.52
N TYR A 99 -7.63 -2.83 -4.42
CA TYR A 99 -7.15 -2.57 -3.07
C TYR A 99 -7.13 -3.85 -2.23
N LEU A 100 -6.45 -3.81 -1.10
CA LEU A 100 -6.48 -4.92 -0.14
C LEU A 100 -7.36 -4.53 1.06
N PRO A 101 -8.48 -5.25 1.30
CA PRO A 101 -9.39 -4.94 2.38
C PRO A 101 -8.77 -5.21 3.76
N GLY A 102 -9.25 -4.45 4.77
CA GLY A 102 -8.71 -4.47 6.13
C GLY A 102 -8.66 -5.83 6.81
N PRO A 103 -9.64 -6.72 6.65
CA PRO A 103 -9.59 -8.07 7.23
C PRO A 103 -8.35 -8.88 6.86
N ASN A 104 -7.72 -8.62 5.72
CA ASN A 104 -6.46 -9.27 5.33
C ASN A 104 -5.29 -8.95 6.27
N PHE A 105 -5.41 -7.91 7.09
CA PHE A 105 -4.38 -7.43 8.02
C PHE A 105 -4.79 -7.59 9.49
N ALA A 106 -6.04 -8.00 9.73
CA ALA A 106 -6.56 -8.21 11.08
C ALA A 106 -6.21 -9.62 11.58
N PRO A 107 -5.75 -9.77 12.84
CA PRO A 107 -5.43 -11.09 13.41
C PRO A 107 -6.64 -12.04 13.47
N ASP A 108 -7.85 -11.49 13.56
CA ASP A 108 -9.11 -12.24 13.58
C ASP A 108 -9.66 -12.53 12.16
N GLY A 109 -9.06 -11.95 11.13
CA GLY A 109 -9.51 -12.07 9.74
C GLY A 109 -10.85 -11.43 9.42
N VAL A 110 -11.40 -10.62 10.34
CA VAL A 110 -12.76 -10.06 10.24
C VAL A 110 -12.80 -8.55 10.46
N SER A 111 -12.05 -8.04 11.42
CA SER A 111 -12.03 -6.61 11.79
C SER A 111 -11.53 -5.73 10.63
N GLY A 112 -11.99 -4.47 10.61
CA GLY A 112 -11.56 -3.48 9.60
C GLY A 112 -12.22 -3.66 8.24
N ARG A 113 -13.44 -4.18 8.17
CA ARG A 113 -14.18 -4.34 6.89
C ARG A 113 -14.38 -3.03 6.14
N ASN A 114 -14.47 -1.92 6.87
CA ASN A 114 -14.55 -0.57 6.32
C ASN A 114 -13.18 0.05 5.97
N CYS A 115 -12.11 -0.72 6.03
CA CYS A 115 -10.77 -0.24 5.77
C CYS A 115 -10.16 -0.90 4.52
N ALA A 116 -9.26 -0.18 3.87
CA ALA A 116 -8.48 -0.67 2.74
C ALA A 116 -7.02 -0.19 2.79
N ARG A 117 -6.10 -1.04 2.35
CA ARG A 117 -4.73 -0.64 2.07
C ARG A 117 -4.59 -0.30 0.59
N LEU A 118 -4.18 0.92 0.32
CA LEU A 118 -3.83 1.40 -1.01
C LEU A 118 -2.31 1.37 -1.20
N CYS A 119 -1.86 1.17 -2.44
CA CYS A 119 -0.43 1.09 -2.78
C CYS A 119 -0.10 2.15 -3.84
N PHE A 120 0.89 3.00 -3.56
CA PHE A 120 1.42 3.98 -4.51
C PHE A 120 2.79 3.60 -5.09
N GLY A 121 3.26 2.39 -4.84
CA GLY A 121 4.64 1.99 -5.19
C GLY A 121 4.90 1.74 -6.67
N TYR A 122 3.91 1.35 -7.46
CA TYR A 122 4.10 0.84 -8.82
C TYR A 122 3.76 1.87 -9.92
N ASN A 123 2.55 2.39 -9.93
CA ASN A 123 2.01 3.25 -10.99
C ASN A 123 2.67 4.64 -11.02
N THR A 124 2.49 5.37 -12.11
CA THR A 124 2.90 6.77 -12.22
C THR A 124 2.01 7.68 -11.36
N PRO A 125 2.44 8.91 -11.02
CA PRO A 125 1.61 9.86 -10.27
C PRO A 125 0.25 10.11 -10.93
N ASP A 126 0.18 10.25 -12.26
CA ASP A 126 -1.06 10.50 -13.00
C ASP A 126 -1.99 9.28 -12.93
N GLU A 127 -1.47 8.07 -13.18
CA GLU A 127 -2.25 6.82 -13.03
C GLU A 127 -2.77 6.61 -11.61
N ILE A 128 -2.01 7.02 -10.58
CA ILE A 128 -2.45 6.96 -9.19
C ILE A 128 -3.61 7.92 -8.96
N TYR A 129 -3.50 9.15 -9.44
CA TYR A 129 -4.55 10.16 -9.29
C TYR A 129 -5.85 9.70 -9.97
N ASP A 130 -5.76 9.26 -11.22
CA ASP A 130 -6.90 8.75 -12.00
C ASP A 130 -7.49 7.49 -11.35
N GLY A 131 -6.64 6.60 -10.82
CA GLY A 131 -7.07 5.40 -10.10
C GLY A 131 -7.85 5.71 -8.82
N ILE A 132 -7.48 6.77 -8.08
CA ILE A 132 -8.24 7.22 -6.91
C ILE A 132 -9.59 7.82 -7.31
N ALA A 133 -9.65 8.57 -8.41
CA ALA A 133 -10.92 9.07 -8.94
C ALA A 133 -11.85 7.93 -9.38
N ALA A 134 -11.31 6.91 -10.05
CA ALA A 134 -12.06 5.71 -10.42
C ALA A 134 -12.54 4.92 -9.19
N LEU A 135 -11.71 4.81 -8.15
CA LEU A 135 -12.10 4.19 -6.88
C LEU A 135 -13.26 4.93 -6.21
N ALA A 136 -13.23 6.26 -6.21
CA ALA A 136 -14.32 7.08 -5.67
C ALA A 136 -15.62 6.85 -6.44
N GLN A 137 -15.58 6.84 -7.78
CA GLN A 137 -16.75 6.54 -8.62
C GLN A 137 -17.32 5.15 -8.32
N ALA A 138 -16.46 4.15 -8.13
CA ALA A 138 -16.89 2.82 -7.73
C ALA A 138 -17.61 2.83 -6.37
N PHE A 139 -17.08 3.57 -5.40
CA PHE A 139 -17.68 3.67 -4.08
C PHE A 139 -19.00 4.47 -4.09
N GLU A 140 -19.12 5.50 -4.93
CA GLU A 140 -20.40 6.20 -5.16
C GLU A 140 -21.49 5.26 -5.71
N GLN A 141 -21.14 4.40 -6.67
CA GLN A 141 -22.09 3.43 -7.24
C GLN A 141 -22.55 2.39 -6.21
N GLN A 142 -21.74 2.13 -5.19
CA GLN A 142 -22.07 1.25 -4.06
C GLN A 142 -22.76 2.01 -2.90
N GLY A 143 -22.97 3.33 -3.03
CA GLY A 143 -23.62 4.16 -2.01
C GLY A 143 -22.77 4.41 -0.77
N LEU A 144 -21.44 4.38 -0.91
CA LEU A 144 -20.47 4.60 0.16
C LEU A 144 -19.93 6.05 0.23
N LEU A 145 -20.17 6.86 -0.81
CA LEU A 145 -19.79 8.26 -0.89
C LEU A 145 -20.98 9.20 -1.10
#